data_931351bf049c233c91b356dd05462e9e
#
_entry.id   931351bf049c233c91b356dd05462e9e
#
_cell.length_a   1.000
_cell.length_b   1.000
_cell.length_c   1.000
_cell.angle_alpha   90.00
_cell.angle_beta   90.00
_cell.angle_gamma   90.00
#
_symmetry.space_group_name_H-M   'P 1'
#
loop_
_entity.id
_entity.type
_entity.pdbx_description
1 polymer ?
#
loop_
_entity_poly.entity_id
_entity_poly.type
_entity_poly.pdbx_seq_one_letter_code
_entity_poly.pdbx_strand_id
1 'polypeptide(L)'
;MTKTTKAVITAAGRGTRFLPVVKGYPKELLPLLNKPNIQLLVEEAIGAGINQICIVHRHGDPSLKRYFTPDSELSAYLKKNNKTAFLSSLQTIWEKTKTLKFIPQPRRLPYGNASPALAAQSFIGSDPFVYMFGDDLALETKPGTFLSKMIKTFHRTQADVVVATQMVPWSEIHRYGSVLFDKKEKN
;
A
#
# COMPACT_ATOMS: atom_id res chain seq x y z
N MET A 1 -20.71 3.33 -14.55
CA MET A 1 -19.75 2.58 -13.71
C MET A 1 -19.29 3.41 -12.55
N THR A 2 -19.24 2.80 -11.37
CA THR A 2 -18.76 3.47 -10.16
C THR A 2 -17.26 3.76 -10.31
N LYS A 3 -16.86 5.00 -10.00
CA LYS A 3 -15.44 5.40 -10.05
C LYS A 3 -14.65 4.60 -9.01
N THR A 4 -13.49 4.07 -9.38
CA THR A 4 -12.58 3.41 -8.43
C THR A 4 -11.94 4.46 -7.52
N THR A 5 -12.36 4.52 -6.25
CA THR A 5 -11.91 5.52 -5.27
C THR A 5 -11.29 4.90 -4.02
N LYS A 6 -11.33 3.57 -3.90
CA LYS A 6 -10.86 2.82 -2.75
C LYS A 6 -9.58 2.04 -3.05
N ALA A 7 -8.68 1.96 -2.08
CA ALA A 7 -7.54 1.06 -2.10
C ALA A 7 -7.40 0.29 -0.79
N VAL A 8 -6.92 -0.95 -0.88
CA VAL A 8 -6.50 -1.77 0.25
C VAL A 8 -5.01 -2.05 0.09
N ILE A 9 -4.21 -1.66 1.08
CA ILE A 9 -2.77 -1.94 1.13
C ILE A 9 -2.53 -3.02 2.19
N THR A 10 -1.89 -4.13 1.81
CA THR A 10 -1.62 -5.23 2.73
C THR A 10 -0.29 -5.03 3.45
N ALA A 11 -0.30 -5.00 4.76
CA ALA A 11 0.87 -4.79 5.60
C ALA A 11 0.85 -5.66 6.87
N ALA A 12 0.27 -6.87 6.77
CA ALA A 12 0.12 -7.79 7.90
C ALA A 12 1.13 -8.95 7.89
N GLY A 13 2.01 -9.00 6.89
CA GLY A 13 3.01 -10.05 6.71
C GLY A 13 4.10 -10.02 7.79
N ARG A 14 4.69 -11.19 8.08
CA ARG A 14 5.75 -11.34 9.09
C ARG A 14 7.12 -10.88 8.63
N GLY A 15 7.33 -10.69 7.31
CA GLY A 15 8.60 -10.22 6.76
C GLY A 15 9.80 -11.16 6.99
N THR A 16 9.58 -12.47 7.09
CA THR A 16 10.61 -13.44 7.50
C THR A 16 11.87 -13.42 6.64
N ARG A 17 11.75 -13.05 5.35
CA ARG A 17 12.89 -12.88 4.43
C ARG A 17 13.81 -11.71 4.80
N PHE A 18 13.35 -10.78 5.60
CA PHE A 18 14.08 -9.58 6.05
C PHE A 18 14.58 -9.68 7.50
N LEU A 19 14.46 -10.86 8.11
CA LEU A 19 15.03 -11.07 9.46
C LEU A 19 16.56 -11.03 9.41
N PRO A 20 17.23 -10.50 10.46
CA PRO A 20 16.66 -10.03 11.73
C PRO A 20 16.12 -8.58 11.72
N VAL A 21 16.33 -7.82 10.64
CA VAL A 21 16.04 -6.36 10.57
C VAL A 21 14.60 -6.03 10.96
N VAL A 22 13.63 -6.76 10.43
CA VAL A 22 12.19 -6.50 10.67
C VAL A 22 11.62 -7.16 11.92
N LYS A 23 12.48 -7.64 12.84
CA LYS A 23 12.03 -8.20 14.12
C LYS A 23 11.29 -7.15 14.95
N GLY A 24 11.75 -5.91 14.92
CA GLY A 24 11.27 -4.82 15.77
C GLY A 24 10.21 -3.93 15.13
N TYR A 25 9.98 -4.01 13.82
CA TYR A 25 9.00 -3.15 13.12
C TYR A 25 8.55 -3.76 11.78
N PRO A 26 7.43 -3.29 11.20
CA PRO A 26 6.93 -3.78 9.92
C PRO A 26 7.92 -3.55 8.78
N LYS A 27 8.05 -4.52 7.86
CA LYS A 27 8.90 -4.39 6.66
C LYS A 27 8.48 -3.23 5.76
N GLU A 28 7.23 -2.86 5.81
CA GLU A 28 6.64 -1.77 5.04
C GLU A 28 7.15 -0.38 5.49
N LEU A 29 7.78 -0.31 6.68
CA LEU A 29 8.50 0.87 7.17
C LEU A 29 9.97 0.89 6.79
N LEU A 30 10.49 -0.14 6.10
CA LEU A 30 11.83 -0.09 5.55
C LEU A 30 11.94 1.08 4.56
N PRO A 31 13.00 1.90 4.68
CA PRO A 31 13.16 3.05 3.82
C PRO A 31 13.61 2.64 2.41
N LEU A 32 13.00 3.27 1.42
CA LEU A 32 13.52 3.34 0.07
C LEU A 32 13.99 4.79 -0.14
N LEU A 33 15.30 5.00 -0.16
CA LEU A 33 15.92 6.33 -0.05
C LEU A 33 15.51 7.03 1.25
N ASN A 34 14.71 8.09 1.16
CA ASN A 34 14.31 8.95 2.28
C ASN A 34 12.85 8.77 2.72
N LYS A 35 12.14 7.78 2.18
CA LYS A 35 10.74 7.51 2.51
C LYS A 35 10.53 6.02 2.82
N PRO A 36 9.71 5.67 3.81
CA PRO A 36 9.27 4.29 3.98
C PRO A 36 8.45 3.82 2.78
N ASN A 37 8.55 2.53 2.46
CA ASN A 37 7.83 1.94 1.33
C ASN A 37 6.32 2.18 1.40
N ILE A 38 5.73 2.05 2.59
CA ILE A 38 4.29 2.30 2.80
C ILE A 38 3.87 3.73 2.42
N GLN A 39 4.73 4.73 2.64
CA GLN A 39 4.45 6.11 2.25
C GLN A 39 4.38 6.24 0.74
N LEU A 40 5.30 5.62 0.01
CA LEU A 40 5.33 5.64 -1.45
C LEU A 40 4.07 5.01 -2.04
N LEU A 41 3.61 3.89 -1.46
CA LEU A 41 2.35 3.24 -1.87
C LEU A 41 1.12 4.12 -1.63
N VAL A 42 1.07 4.81 -0.48
CA VAL A 42 -0.01 5.77 -0.19
C VAL A 42 0.04 6.96 -1.16
N GLU A 43 1.22 7.47 -1.46
CA GLU A 43 1.40 8.57 -2.43
C GLU A 43 1.00 8.14 -3.85
N GLU A 44 1.31 6.92 -4.26
CA GLU A 44 0.87 6.34 -5.54
C GLU A 44 -0.65 6.25 -5.61
N ALA A 45 -1.31 5.75 -4.56
CA ALA A 45 -2.76 5.66 -4.51
C ALA A 45 -3.43 7.06 -4.58
N ILE A 46 -2.96 8.02 -3.78
CA ILE A 46 -3.47 9.40 -3.78
C ILE A 46 -3.26 10.05 -5.15
N GLY A 47 -2.08 9.89 -5.74
CA GLY A 47 -1.74 10.41 -7.07
C GLY A 47 -2.61 9.85 -8.18
N ALA A 48 -3.12 8.64 -8.03
CA ALA A 48 -4.09 8.01 -8.94
C ALA A 48 -5.55 8.46 -8.71
N GLY A 49 -5.80 9.35 -7.74
CA GLY A 49 -7.13 9.85 -7.42
C GLY A 49 -7.91 8.99 -6.43
N ILE A 50 -7.25 8.05 -5.75
CA ILE A 50 -7.84 7.29 -4.64
C ILE A 50 -7.93 8.21 -3.43
N ASN A 51 -9.09 8.26 -2.80
CA ASN A 51 -9.35 9.13 -1.66
C ASN A 51 -9.78 8.37 -0.39
N GLN A 52 -9.89 7.06 -0.47
CA GLN A 52 -10.16 6.16 0.65
C GLN A 52 -9.16 5.00 0.61
N ILE A 53 -8.26 4.96 1.58
CA ILE A 53 -7.19 3.95 1.63
C ILE A 53 -7.29 3.18 2.94
N CYS A 54 -7.37 1.87 2.86
CA CYS A 54 -7.33 0.97 4.00
C CYS A 54 -5.95 0.29 4.08
N ILE A 55 -5.24 0.49 5.17
CA ILE A 55 -4.02 -0.27 5.48
C ILE A 55 -4.40 -1.41 6.43
N VAL A 56 -4.29 -2.64 5.93
CA VAL A 56 -4.50 -3.84 6.76
C VAL A 56 -3.16 -4.25 7.35
N HIS A 57 -3.04 -4.09 8.66
CA HIS A 57 -1.77 -4.29 9.37
C HIS A 57 -1.82 -5.48 10.33
N ARG A 58 -0.66 -5.89 10.82
CA ARG A 58 -0.55 -6.99 11.79
C ARG A 58 -1.28 -6.63 13.09
N HIS A 59 -2.05 -7.59 13.60
CA HIS A 59 -2.76 -7.43 14.86
C HIS A 59 -1.80 -7.08 16.00
N GLY A 60 -2.14 -6.05 16.78
CA GLY A 60 -1.35 -5.60 17.92
C GLY A 60 -0.11 -4.75 17.59
N ASP A 61 0.14 -4.45 16.31
CA ASP A 61 1.28 -3.62 15.90
C ASP A 61 0.80 -2.20 15.53
N PRO A 62 1.10 -1.17 16.34
CA PRO A 62 0.66 0.20 16.09
C PRO A 62 1.60 0.98 15.16
N SER A 63 2.73 0.42 14.74
CA SER A 63 3.84 1.16 14.12
C SER A 63 3.42 1.90 12.84
N LEU A 64 2.66 1.23 11.96
CA LEU A 64 2.17 1.86 10.73
C LEU A 64 1.21 3.01 11.00
N LYS A 65 0.29 2.83 11.94
CA LYS A 65 -0.63 3.90 12.35
C LYS A 65 0.14 5.06 12.97
N ARG A 66 1.10 4.79 13.86
CA ARG A 66 1.95 5.82 14.49
C ARG A 66 2.71 6.63 13.45
N TYR A 67 3.25 6.01 12.41
CA TYR A 67 3.96 6.72 11.34
C TYR A 67 3.12 7.82 10.69
N PHE A 68 1.85 7.56 10.44
CA PHE A 68 0.94 8.51 9.80
C PHE A 68 0.21 9.44 10.80
N THR A 69 0.31 9.19 12.10
CA THR A 69 -0.39 10.00 13.13
C THR A 69 0.50 11.17 13.57
N PRO A 70 -0.06 12.38 13.74
CA PRO A 70 0.66 13.51 14.31
C PRO A 70 1.29 13.19 15.67
N ASP A 71 2.54 13.64 15.83
CA ASP A 71 3.29 13.55 17.09
C ASP A 71 3.44 14.94 17.67
N SER A 72 2.73 15.20 18.79
CA SER A 72 2.69 16.51 19.44
C SER A 72 4.00 16.87 20.13
N GLU A 73 4.69 15.88 20.72
CA GLU A 73 5.96 16.08 21.40
C GLU A 73 7.06 16.43 20.41
N LEU A 74 7.19 15.63 19.33
CA LEU A 74 8.11 15.91 18.25
C LEU A 74 7.83 17.27 17.59
N SER A 75 6.55 17.60 17.38
CA SER A 75 6.14 18.89 16.82
C SER A 75 6.57 20.06 17.69
N ALA A 76 6.37 19.96 19.00
CA ALA A 76 6.79 20.98 19.97
C ALA A 76 8.31 21.14 19.99
N TYR A 77 9.05 20.03 19.99
CA TYR A 77 10.51 20.03 19.92
C TYR A 77 11.03 20.72 18.65
N LEU A 78 10.47 20.40 17.47
CA LEU A 78 10.88 20.98 16.20
C LEU A 78 10.59 22.49 16.15
N LYS A 79 9.43 22.92 16.65
CA LYS A 79 9.08 24.34 16.75
C LYS A 79 10.06 25.09 17.67
N LYS A 80 10.29 24.58 18.88
CA LYS A 80 11.20 25.19 19.87
C LYS A 80 12.63 25.37 19.34
N ASN A 81 13.08 24.47 18.47
CA ASN A 81 14.43 24.48 17.91
C ASN A 81 14.50 25.07 16.49
N ASN A 82 13.48 25.82 16.05
CA ASN A 82 13.41 26.45 14.72
C ASN A 82 13.61 25.49 13.52
N LYS A 83 13.27 24.22 13.69
CA LYS A 83 13.40 23.16 12.66
C LYS A 83 12.15 23.08 11.77
N THR A 84 11.72 24.21 11.22
CA THR A 84 10.44 24.35 10.49
C THR A 84 10.34 23.49 9.25
N ALA A 85 11.44 23.31 8.49
CA ALA A 85 11.45 22.47 7.28
C ALA A 85 11.13 21.01 7.60
N PHE A 86 11.67 20.45 8.70
CA PHE A 86 11.34 19.10 9.14
C PHE A 86 9.88 18.99 9.59
N LEU A 87 9.38 19.99 10.30
CA LEU A 87 7.98 20.03 10.73
C LEU A 87 7.04 20.04 9.51
N SER A 88 7.31 20.87 8.50
CA SER A 88 6.52 20.90 7.28
C SER A 88 6.51 19.56 6.54
N SER A 89 7.66 18.87 6.48
CA SER A 89 7.74 17.52 5.89
C SER A 89 6.84 16.52 6.63
N LEU A 90 6.84 16.54 7.97
CA LEU A 90 5.98 15.68 8.78
C LEU A 90 4.50 16.04 8.60
N GLN A 91 4.15 17.32 8.57
CA GLN A 91 2.77 17.78 8.34
C GLN A 91 2.22 17.24 7.01
N THR A 92 3.01 17.26 5.95
CA THR A 92 2.63 16.69 4.66
C THR A 92 2.30 15.20 4.75
N ILE A 93 3.01 14.43 5.60
CA ILE A 93 2.69 13.01 5.85
C ILE A 93 1.38 12.89 6.64
N TRP A 94 1.21 13.70 7.68
CA TRP A 94 0.03 13.64 8.56
C TRP A 94 -1.26 14.07 7.87
N GLU A 95 -1.20 15.01 6.94
CA GLU A 95 -2.37 15.40 6.12
C GLU A 95 -2.94 14.22 5.32
N LYS A 96 -2.10 13.30 4.87
CA LYS A 96 -2.52 12.08 4.19
C LYS A 96 -3.35 11.15 5.09
N THR A 97 -3.21 11.27 6.42
CA THR A 97 -3.97 10.44 7.38
C THR A 97 -5.48 10.58 7.22
N LYS A 98 -5.97 11.71 6.72
CA LYS A 98 -7.40 11.94 6.49
C LYS A 98 -8.02 10.95 5.51
N THR A 99 -7.21 10.37 4.63
CA THR A 99 -7.63 9.38 3.63
C THR A 99 -7.40 7.94 4.10
N LEU A 100 -6.75 7.74 5.28
CA LEU A 100 -6.31 6.44 5.75
C LEU A 100 -7.24 5.84 6.80
N LYS A 101 -7.53 4.55 6.62
CA LYS A 101 -8.16 3.69 7.62
C LYS A 101 -7.19 2.55 7.96
N PHE A 102 -7.01 2.27 9.25
CA PHE A 102 -6.15 1.19 9.72
C PHE A 102 -7.01 0.06 10.26
N ILE A 103 -6.85 -1.14 9.72
CA ILE A 103 -7.59 -2.34 10.13
C ILE A 103 -6.58 -3.41 10.57
N PRO A 104 -6.62 -3.85 11.83
CA PRO A 104 -5.80 -4.97 12.26
C PRO A 104 -6.35 -6.27 11.62
N GLN A 105 -5.48 -7.06 10.98
CA GLN A 105 -5.88 -8.37 10.45
C GLN A 105 -6.29 -9.30 11.61
N PRO A 106 -7.51 -9.82 11.63
CA PRO A 106 -7.96 -10.74 12.67
C PRO A 106 -7.11 -12.01 12.71
N ARG A 107 -6.71 -12.46 13.90
CA ARG A 107 -5.88 -13.66 14.08
C ARG A 107 -6.57 -14.96 13.61
N ARG A 108 -7.91 -14.96 13.54
CA ARG A 108 -8.71 -16.10 13.07
C ARG A 108 -8.64 -16.33 11.55
N LEU A 109 -8.23 -15.30 10.78
CA LEU A 109 -8.11 -15.46 9.34
C LEU A 109 -6.87 -16.30 9.01
N PRO A 110 -6.96 -17.18 8.00
CA PRO A 110 -5.85 -18.01 7.58
C PRO A 110 -4.71 -17.14 7.06
N TYR A 111 -3.51 -17.70 7.03
CA TYR A 111 -2.38 -17.06 6.37
C TYR A 111 -2.57 -17.10 4.85
N GLY A 112 -2.43 -15.95 4.19
CA GLY A 112 -2.55 -15.86 2.73
C GLY A 112 -2.91 -14.46 2.25
N ASN A 113 -2.73 -14.24 0.95
CA ASN A 113 -2.91 -12.94 0.31
C ASN A 113 -4.38 -12.47 0.27
N ALA A 114 -5.35 -13.37 0.38
CA ALA A 114 -6.77 -13.01 0.43
C ALA A 114 -7.21 -12.50 1.81
N SER A 115 -6.51 -12.87 2.89
CA SER A 115 -6.92 -12.53 4.26
C SER A 115 -6.99 -11.03 4.55
N PRO A 116 -6.08 -10.18 4.06
CA PRO A 116 -6.24 -8.74 4.22
C PRO A 116 -7.47 -8.19 3.48
N ALA A 117 -7.82 -8.72 2.31
CA ALA A 117 -9.05 -8.31 1.61
C ALA A 117 -10.31 -8.68 2.41
N LEU A 118 -10.35 -9.90 2.97
CA LEU A 118 -11.42 -10.33 3.87
C LEU A 118 -11.50 -9.46 5.13
N ALA A 119 -10.36 -9.09 5.71
CA ALA A 119 -10.33 -8.16 6.85
C ALA A 119 -10.90 -6.77 6.50
N ALA A 120 -10.70 -6.32 5.27
CA ALA A 120 -11.19 -5.04 4.75
C ALA A 120 -12.58 -5.11 4.10
N GLN A 121 -13.28 -6.25 4.13
CA GLN A 121 -14.54 -6.48 3.41
C GLN A 121 -15.58 -5.37 3.68
N SER A 122 -15.78 -4.99 4.93
CA SER A 122 -16.72 -3.92 5.30
C SER A 122 -16.32 -2.53 4.79
N PHE A 123 -15.03 -2.29 4.57
CA PHE A 123 -14.51 -1.08 3.95
C PHE A 123 -14.71 -1.09 2.43
N ILE A 124 -14.44 -2.22 1.80
CA ILE A 124 -14.57 -2.40 0.35
C ILE A 124 -16.05 -2.26 -0.06
N GLY A 125 -16.95 -2.99 0.61
CA GLY A 125 -18.36 -3.09 0.21
C GLY A 125 -18.49 -3.79 -1.15
N SER A 126 -19.28 -3.20 -2.04
CA SER A 126 -19.50 -3.66 -3.43
C SER A 126 -18.76 -2.79 -4.46
N ASP A 127 -17.93 -1.84 -4.03
CA ASP A 127 -17.25 -0.94 -4.94
C ASP A 127 -16.00 -1.59 -5.56
N PRO A 128 -15.64 -1.22 -6.80
CA PRO A 128 -14.35 -1.55 -7.35
C PRO A 128 -13.23 -0.90 -6.53
N PHE A 129 -12.16 -1.65 -6.29
CA PHE A 129 -11.06 -1.18 -5.47
C PHE A 129 -9.70 -1.63 -6.01
N VAL A 130 -8.65 -0.89 -5.65
CA VAL A 130 -7.26 -1.27 -5.90
C VAL A 130 -6.76 -2.11 -4.73
N TYR A 131 -6.09 -3.22 -5.04
CA TYR A 131 -5.44 -4.08 -4.06
C TYR A 131 -3.92 -4.02 -4.25
N MET A 132 -3.20 -3.55 -3.23
CA MET A 132 -1.76 -3.32 -3.28
C MET A 132 -1.06 -4.17 -2.24
N PHE A 133 0.01 -4.85 -2.65
CA PHE A 133 0.90 -5.52 -1.70
C PHE A 133 1.84 -4.48 -1.08
N GLY A 134 1.99 -4.52 0.24
CA GLY A 134 2.71 -3.51 1.01
C GLY A 134 4.23 -3.49 0.78
N ASP A 135 4.77 -4.45 0.06
CA ASP A 135 6.17 -4.59 -0.29
C ASP A 135 6.43 -4.59 -1.81
N ASP A 136 5.38 -4.47 -2.63
CA ASP A 136 5.49 -4.36 -4.09
C ASP A 136 5.28 -2.90 -4.52
N LEU A 137 6.28 -2.30 -5.11
CA LEU A 137 6.26 -0.92 -5.56
C LEU A 137 6.60 -0.82 -7.05
N ALA A 138 5.72 -0.22 -7.82
CA ALA A 138 6.04 0.21 -9.17
C ALA A 138 6.70 1.59 -9.11
N LEU A 139 7.96 1.68 -9.57
CA LEU A 139 8.69 2.93 -9.62
C LEU A 139 8.36 3.69 -10.89
N GLU A 140 7.70 4.83 -10.74
CA GLU A 140 7.41 5.77 -11.81
C GLU A 140 7.93 7.16 -11.44
N THR A 141 8.15 8.02 -12.43
CA THR A 141 8.66 9.37 -12.20
C THR A 141 7.69 10.27 -11.44
N LYS A 142 6.40 9.97 -11.53
CA LYS A 142 5.32 10.71 -10.86
C LYS A 142 4.38 9.75 -10.15
N PRO A 143 4.11 9.95 -8.84
CA PRO A 143 3.14 9.14 -8.11
C PRO A 143 1.76 9.14 -8.78
N GLY A 144 1.11 8.00 -8.78
CA GLY A 144 -0.21 7.77 -9.37
C GLY A 144 -0.20 7.40 -10.86
N THR A 145 0.95 7.45 -11.51
CA THR A 145 1.04 7.14 -12.95
C THR A 145 0.72 5.67 -13.22
N PHE A 146 1.31 4.76 -12.48
CA PHE A 146 1.12 3.32 -12.65
C PHE A 146 -0.32 2.89 -12.36
N LEU A 147 -0.85 3.23 -11.19
CA LEU A 147 -2.22 2.89 -10.81
C LEU A 147 -3.26 3.54 -11.71
N SER A 148 -3.03 4.77 -12.18
CA SER A 148 -3.93 5.41 -13.14
C SER A 148 -4.03 4.64 -14.45
N LYS A 149 -2.93 4.05 -14.93
CA LYS A 149 -2.94 3.18 -16.12
C LYS A 149 -3.75 1.91 -15.87
N MET A 150 -3.57 1.27 -14.70
CA MET A 150 -4.34 0.08 -14.32
C MET A 150 -5.84 0.37 -14.19
N ILE A 151 -6.22 1.45 -13.51
CA ILE A 151 -7.61 1.86 -13.32
C ILE A 151 -8.27 2.18 -14.68
N LYS A 152 -7.57 2.89 -15.58
CA LYS A 152 -8.05 3.14 -16.93
C LYS A 152 -8.26 1.84 -17.72
N THR A 153 -7.33 0.90 -17.61
CA THR A 153 -7.45 -0.41 -18.28
C THR A 153 -8.65 -1.18 -17.73
N PHE A 154 -8.82 -1.25 -16.42
CA PHE A 154 -9.96 -1.88 -15.77
C PHE A 154 -11.31 -1.34 -16.32
N HIS A 155 -11.47 -0.02 -16.34
CA HIS A 155 -12.70 0.59 -16.86
C HIS A 155 -12.87 0.43 -18.37
N ARG A 156 -11.79 0.44 -19.14
CA ARG A 156 -11.83 0.27 -20.61
C ARG A 156 -12.21 -1.15 -21.02
N THR A 157 -11.62 -2.15 -20.36
CA THR A 157 -11.81 -3.57 -20.72
C THR A 157 -13.04 -4.19 -20.09
N GLN A 158 -13.67 -3.53 -19.11
CA GLN A 158 -14.79 -4.08 -18.35
C GLN A 158 -14.47 -5.43 -17.70
N ALA A 159 -13.20 -5.66 -17.39
CA ALA A 159 -12.73 -6.88 -16.76
C ALA A 159 -13.16 -6.94 -15.30
N ASP A 160 -13.34 -8.13 -14.76
CA ASP A 160 -13.59 -8.33 -13.33
C ASP A 160 -12.34 -8.02 -12.49
N VAL A 161 -11.15 -8.28 -13.04
CA VAL A 161 -9.86 -8.04 -12.39
C VAL A 161 -8.82 -7.64 -13.43
N VAL A 162 -7.97 -6.67 -13.06
CA VAL A 162 -6.75 -6.32 -13.79
C VAL A 162 -5.56 -6.55 -12.86
N VAL A 163 -4.60 -7.36 -13.30
CA VAL A 163 -3.40 -7.72 -12.53
C VAL A 163 -2.16 -7.17 -13.21
N ALA A 164 -1.33 -6.46 -12.44
CA ALA A 164 0.00 -6.08 -12.89
C ALA A 164 0.92 -7.30 -12.89
N THR A 165 1.62 -7.53 -13.98
CA THR A 165 2.59 -8.61 -14.12
C THR A 165 3.90 -8.09 -14.69
N GLN A 166 4.99 -8.79 -14.41
CA GLN A 166 6.31 -8.49 -14.94
C GLN A 166 6.90 -9.74 -15.61
N MET A 167 7.53 -9.55 -16.74
CA MET A 167 8.33 -10.60 -17.36
C MET A 167 9.60 -10.84 -16.55
N VAL A 168 9.85 -12.09 -16.20
CA VAL A 168 11.06 -12.49 -15.46
C VAL A 168 11.75 -13.64 -16.23
N PRO A 169 13.08 -13.80 -16.08
CA PRO A 169 13.79 -14.94 -16.66
C PRO A 169 13.19 -16.27 -16.16
N TRP A 170 13.13 -17.27 -17.05
CA TRP A 170 12.59 -18.58 -16.73
C TRP A 170 13.29 -19.23 -15.53
N SER A 171 14.59 -19.00 -15.37
CA SER A 171 15.38 -19.46 -14.22
C SER A 171 14.93 -18.92 -12.87
N GLU A 172 14.22 -17.78 -12.84
CA GLU A 172 13.75 -17.12 -11.63
C GLU A 172 12.26 -17.32 -11.34
N ILE A 173 11.51 -17.94 -12.27
CA ILE A 173 10.04 -18.07 -12.18
C ILE A 173 9.59 -18.76 -10.89
N HIS A 174 10.39 -19.68 -10.35
CA HIS A 174 10.10 -20.38 -9.10
C HIS A 174 9.99 -19.48 -7.87
N ARG A 175 10.44 -18.22 -7.98
CA ARG A 175 10.39 -17.21 -6.90
C ARG A 175 9.10 -16.41 -6.88
N TYR A 176 8.28 -16.51 -7.93
CA TYR A 176 7.12 -15.67 -8.16
C TYR A 176 5.85 -16.48 -8.38
N GLY A 177 4.70 -15.83 -8.14
CA GLY A 177 3.42 -16.33 -8.63
C GLY A 177 3.35 -16.16 -10.15
N SER A 178 2.88 -17.17 -10.84
CA SER A 178 2.79 -17.16 -12.31
C SER A 178 1.34 -17.07 -12.76
N VAL A 179 1.12 -16.40 -13.90
CA VAL A 179 -0.17 -16.31 -14.57
C VAL A 179 -0.17 -17.23 -15.78
N LEU A 180 -1.16 -18.12 -15.88
CA LEU A 180 -1.44 -18.89 -17.08
C LEU A 180 -2.49 -18.16 -17.91
N PHE A 181 -2.25 -18.04 -19.20
CA PHE A 181 -3.18 -17.39 -20.14
C PHE A 181 -3.98 -18.44 -20.90
N ASP A 182 -5.30 -18.41 -20.80
CA ASP A 182 -6.19 -19.25 -21.61
C ASP A 182 -6.28 -18.74 -23.06
N LYS A 183 -6.21 -17.41 -23.23
CA LYS A 183 -6.18 -16.75 -24.54
C LYS A 183 -5.20 -15.58 -24.50
N LYS A 184 -4.38 -15.45 -25.56
CA LYS A 184 -3.62 -14.22 -25.81
C LYS A 184 -4.44 -13.33 -26.73
N GLU A 185 -4.97 -12.23 -26.25
CA GLU A 185 -5.40 -11.17 -27.15
C GLU A 185 -4.15 -10.56 -27.79
N LYS A 186 -4.15 -10.50 -29.12
CA LYS A 186 -3.12 -9.76 -29.86
C LYS A 186 -3.37 -8.28 -29.60
N ASN A 187 -2.40 -7.60 -29.00
CA ASN A 187 -2.36 -6.14 -28.92
C ASN A 187 -2.26 -5.55 -30.32
#